data_df07874e39d65c342e7ffa18fb77fced
#
_entry.id   df07874e39d65c342e7ffa18fb77fced
#
_cell.length_a   1.000
_cell.length_b   1.000
_cell.length_c   1.000
_cell.angle_alpha   90.00
_cell.angle_beta   90.00
_cell.angle_gamma   90.00
#
_symmetry.space_group_name_H-M   'P 1'
#
loop_
_entity.id
_entity.type
_entity.pdbx_description
1 polymer ?
#
loop_
_entity_poly.entity_id
_entity_poly.type
_entity_poly.pdbx_seq_one_letter_code
_entity_poly.pdbx_strand_id
1 'polypeptide(L)'
;MGTKTSLTWIIALAAFAGAAAADQATLAQEVRNAEQAFAATMAARDHAAFARHLADDAVFFDGEKPVRGKTAVATAWKAFFDGPNPPFSWTPENVEVLESGGLAYSSGPIFDPKGKRVGTFNSVWRREPNGTWRVVFDKGCNACDCTKTQPVSDAH
;
A
#
# COMPACT_ATOMS: atom_id res chain seq x y z
N MET A 1 -59.62 -19.41 -15.85
CA MET A 1 -58.93 -19.10 -14.60
C MET A 1 -57.44 -19.24 -14.87
N GLY A 2 -56.75 -18.14 -15.10
CA GLY A 2 -55.33 -18.11 -15.46
C GLY A 2 -54.51 -17.63 -14.28
N THR A 3 -53.57 -18.46 -13.85
CA THR A 3 -52.61 -18.19 -12.81
C THR A 3 -51.48 -17.31 -13.35
N LYS A 4 -51.42 -16.07 -12.89
CA LYS A 4 -50.26 -15.17 -13.09
C LYS A 4 -49.25 -15.45 -11.98
N THR A 5 -48.14 -16.12 -12.29
CA THR A 5 -47.01 -16.35 -11.35
C THR A 5 -45.84 -15.42 -11.71
N SER A 6 -45.67 -14.42 -10.92
CA SER A 6 -44.49 -13.72 -10.38
C SER A 6 -43.14 -13.86 -11.09
N LEU A 7 -42.74 -12.78 -11.77
CA LEU A 7 -41.40 -12.57 -12.35
C LEU A 7 -40.74 -11.36 -11.67
N THR A 8 -40.71 -11.30 -10.32
CA THR A 8 -40.30 -10.08 -9.62
C THR A 8 -39.05 -10.24 -8.72
N TRP A 9 -38.39 -11.40 -8.67
CA TRP A 9 -37.34 -11.69 -7.69
C TRP A 9 -35.90 -11.69 -8.22
N ILE A 10 -35.65 -11.54 -9.53
CA ILE A 10 -34.28 -11.69 -10.08
C ILE A 10 -33.53 -10.36 -10.17
N ILE A 11 -34.22 -9.21 -10.14
CA ILE A 11 -33.57 -7.87 -10.34
C ILE A 11 -32.86 -7.36 -9.09
N ALA A 12 -33.26 -7.78 -7.88
CA ALA A 12 -32.68 -7.26 -6.63
C ALA A 12 -31.25 -7.77 -6.36
N LEU A 13 -30.89 -8.99 -6.78
CA LEU A 13 -29.55 -9.55 -6.50
C LEU A 13 -28.44 -8.91 -7.33
N ALA A 14 -28.72 -8.51 -8.56
CA ALA A 14 -27.72 -7.88 -9.44
C ALA A 14 -27.35 -6.45 -8.99
N ALA A 15 -28.29 -5.72 -8.38
CA ALA A 15 -28.04 -4.37 -7.88
C ALA A 15 -27.13 -4.35 -6.65
N PHE A 16 -27.21 -5.34 -5.75
CA PHE A 16 -26.35 -5.45 -4.58
C PHE A 16 -24.90 -5.79 -4.93
N ALA A 17 -24.67 -6.69 -5.88
CA ALA A 17 -23.33 -7.06 -6.33
C ALA A 17 -22.64 -5.88 -7.04
N GLY A 18 -23.37 -5.08 -7.81
CA GLY A 18 -22.85 -3.91 -8.48
C GLY A 18 -22.43 -2.77 -7.51
N ALA A 19 -23.21 -2.56 -6.45
CA ALA A 19 -22.90 -1.55 -5.42
C ALA A 19 -21.66 -1.93 -4.60
N ALA A 20 -21.51 -3.20 -4.20
CA ALA A 20 -20.34 -3.67 -3.46
C ALA A 20 -19.05 -3.58 -4.29
N ALA A 21 -19.10 -3.92 -5.58
CA ALA A 21 -17.95 -3.81 -6.48
C ALA A 21 -17.55 -2.33 -6.73
N ALA A 22 -18.51 -1.42 -6.83
CA ALA A 22 -18.27 0.02 -6.96
C ALA A 22 -17.63 0.60 -5.69
N ASP A 23 -18.04 0.12 -4.51
CA ASP A 23 -17.45 0.53 -3.23
C ASP A 23 -16.00 0.06 -3.11
N GLN A 24 -15.70 -1.18 -3.47
CA GLN A 24 -14.32 -1.72 -3.49
C GLN A 24 -13.41 -0.95 -4.44
N ALA A 25 -13.86 -0.62 -5.64
CA ALA A 25 -13.08 0.17 -6.59
C ALA A 25 -12.78 1.58 -6.05
N THR A 26 -13.74 2.18 -5.36
CA THR A 26 -13.57 3.49 -4.70
C THR A 26 -12.54 3.41 -3.58
N LEU A 27 -12.62 2.40 -2.71
CA LEU A 27 -11.65 2.19 -1.63
C LEU A 27 -10.24 1.93 -2.17
N ALA A 28 -10.11 1.14 -3.23
CA ALA A 28 -8.82 0.90 -3.88
C ALA A 28 -8.22 2.20 -4.46
N GLN A 29 -9.05 3.08 -5.01
CA GLN A 29 -8.59 4.39 -5.49
C GLN A 29 -8.18 5.31 -4.33
N GLU A 30 -8.91 5.30 -3.20
CA GLU A 30 -8.52 6.02 -1.98
C GLU A 30 -7.13 5.60 -1.49
N VAL A 31 -6.87 4.28 -1.42
CA VAL A 31 -5.56 3.74 -1.01
C VAL A 31 -4.47 4.10 -2.01
N ARG A 32 -4.74 4.02 -3.32
CA ARG A 32 -3.80 4.46 -4.35
C ARG A 32 -3.42 5.92 -4.19
N ASN A 33 -4.40 6.79 -3.93
CA ASN A 33 -4.18 8.21 -3.69
C ASN A 33 -3.39 8.43 -2.39
N ALA A 34 -3.68 7.67 -1.33
CA ALA A 34 -2.95 7.74 -0.06
C ALA A 34 -1.48 7.33 -0.23
N GLU A 35 -1.20 6.25 -0.98
CA GLU A 35 0.17 5.80 -1.29
C GLU A 35 0.92 6.83 -2.15
N GLN A 36 0.27 7.41 -3.15
CA GLN A 36 0.88 8.47 -3.97
C GLN A 36 1.19 9.72 -3.14
N ALA A 37 0.28 10.12 -2.25
CA ALA A 37 0.50 11.24 -1.34
C ALA A 37 1.64 10.94 -0.35
N PHE A 38 1.76 9.71 0.12
CA PHE A 38 2.86 9.24 0.96
C PHE A 38 4.19 9.32 0.22
N ALA A 39 4.28 8.81 -1.01
CA ALA A 39 5.46 8.93 -1.86
C ALA A 39 5.83 10.40 -2.16
N ALA A 40 4.84 11.25 -2.37
CA ALA A 40 5.06 12.68 -2.63
C ALA A 40 5.71 13.41 -1.45
N THR A 41 5.57 12.93 -0.21
CA THR A 41 6.26 13.51 0.96
C THR A 41 7.78 13.40 0.84
N MET A 42 8.27 12.26 0.30
CA MET A 42 9.70 12.06 0.03
C MET A 42 10.20 13.03 -1.05
N ALA A 43 9.46 13.18 -2.13
CA ALA A 43 9.81 14.12 -3.20
C ALA A 43 9.82 15.58 -2.70
N ALA A 44 8.85 15.94 -1.85
CA ALA A 44 8.75 17.27 -1.25
C ALA A 44 9.72 17.49 -0.07
N ARG A 45 10.45 16.47 0.38
CA ARG A 45 11.35 16.52 1.56
C ARG A 45 10.58 16.87 2.85
N ASP A 46 9.26 16.59 2.90
CA ASP A 46 8.39 16.89 4.04
C ASP A 46 8.28 15.68 4.99
N HIS A 47 9.27 15.58 5.91
CA HIS A 47 9.28 14.53 6.94
C HIS A 47 8.08 14.61 7.89
N ALA A 48 7.55 15.80 8.17
CA ALA A 48 6.38 15.94 9.02
C ALA A 48 5.12 15.40 8.33
N ALA A 49 4.97 15.63 7.02
CA ALA A 49 3.92 15.01 6.22
C ALA A 49 4.06 13.49 6.17
N PHE A 50 5.27 12.97 5.94
CA PHE A 50 5.56 11.53 6.01
C PHE A 50 5.03 10.91 7.32
N ALA A 51 5.38 11.49 8.46
CA ALA A 51 4.95 11.01 9.76
C ALA A 51 3.40 11.01 9.93
N ARG A 52 2.67 11.90 9.23
CA ARG A 52 1.21 11.92 9.26
C ARG A 52 0.55 10.74 8.55
N HIS A 53 1.24 10.06 7.65
CA HIS A 53 0.73 8.85 6.99
C HIS A 53 0.87 7.59 7.84
N LEU A 54 1.70 7.60 8.88
CA LEU A 54 1.93 6.45 9.73
C LEU A 54 0.80 6.25 10.73
N ALA A 55 0.37 5.00 10.93
CA ALA A 55 -0.42 4.61 12.09
C ALA A 55 0.41 4.70 13.37
N ASP A 56 -0.22 4.91 14.52
CA ASP A 56 0.51 5.07 15.79
C ASP A 56 1.29 3.79 16.17
N ASP A 57 0.77 2.62 15.78
CA ASP A 57 1.37 1.29 15.96
C ASP A 57 2.10 0.75 14.72
N ALA A 58 2.44 1.61 13.74
CA ALA A 58 3.11 1.22 12.51
C ALA A 58 4.37 0.38 12.75
N VAL A 59 4.63 -0.58 11.87
CA VAL A 59 5.84 -1.42 11.87
C VAL A 59 6.50 -1.36 10.49
N PHE A 60 7.69 -0.79 10.43
CA PHE A 60 8.49 -0.74 9.22
C PHE A 60 9.71 -1.66 9.38
N PHE A 61 10.18 -2.22 8.28
CA PHE A 61 11.35 -3.10 8.33
C PHE A 61 12.59 -2.40 7.76
N ASP A 62 13.65 -2.37 8.56
CA ASP A 62 15.01 -2.05 8.14
C ASP A 62 15.75 -3.38 7.89
N GLY A 63 15.78 -3.83 6.63
CA GLY A 63 16.13 -5.19 6.29
C GLY A 63 15.17 -6.19 6.96
N GLU A 64 15.71 -7.02 7.87
CA GLU A 64 14.90 -7.98 8.63
C GLU A 64 14.52 -7.48 10.05
N LYS A 65 14.94 -6.26 10.42
CA LYS A 65 14.69 -5.72 11.76
C LYS A 65 13.42 -4.88 11.77
N PRO A 66 12.42 -5.19 12.61
CA PRO A 66 11.23 -4.37 12.74
C PRO A 66 11.50 -3.12 13.59
N VAL A 67 11.14 -1.96 13.05
CA VAL A 67 11.03 -0.68 13.76
C VAL A 67 9.57 -0.46 14.09
N ARG A 68 9.23 -0.31 15.36
CA ARG A 68 7.85 -0.32 15.85
C ARG A 68 7.41 1.01 16.43
N GLY A 69 6.21 1.44 16.03
CA GLY A 69 5.57 2.67 16.48
C GLY A 69 5.96 3.88 15.62
N LYS A 70 4.99 4.75 15.41
CA LYS A 70 5.09 5.97 14.58
C LYS A 70 6.34 6.81 14.87
N THR A 71 6.61 7.08 16.13
CA THR A 71 7.75 7.92 16.52
C THR A 71 9.09 7.27 16.14
N ALA A 72 9.24 5.98 16.41
CA ALA A 72 10.48 5.27 16.08
C ALA A 72 10.67 5.15 14.56
N VAL A 73 9.61 4.85 13.82
CA VAL A 73 9.63 4.81 12.34
C VAL A 73 9.99 6.17 11.77
N ALA A 74 9.33 7.24 12.21
CA ALA A 74 9.63 8.59 11.76
C ALA A 74 11.09 8.99 12.06
N THR A 75 11.61 8.63 13.23
CA THR A 75 13.00 8.88 13.60
C THR A 75 13.97 8.12 12.70
N ALA A 76 13.72 6.82 12.47
CA ALA A 76 14.58 5.99 11.61
C ALA A 76 14.61 6.49 10.16
N TRP A 77 13.48 7.01 9.66
CA TRP A 77 13.38 7.52 8.29
C TRP A 77 13.88 8.95 8.10
N LYS A 78 14.15 9.68 9.19
CA LYS A 78 14.54 11.09 9.11
C LYS A 78 15.73 11.34 8.19
N ALA A 79 16.74 10.48 8.22
CA ALA A 79 17.95 10.60 7.38
C ALA A 79 17.64 10.60 5.88
N PHE A 80 16.58 9.90 5.45
CA PHE A 80 16.15 9.92 4.04
C PHE A 80 15.58 11.27 3.60
N PHE A 81 15.22 12.15 4.53
CA PHE A 81 14.71 13.49 4.29
C PHE A 81 15.79 14.58 4.43
N ASP A 82 17.00 14.22 4.82
CA ASP A 82 18.12 15.18 4.87
C ASP A 82 18.62 15.45 3.44
N GLY A 83 19.03 16.70 3.20
CA GLY A 83 19.51 17.13 1.90
C GLY A 83 18.39 17.48 0.88
N PRO A 84 18.78 18.06 -0.27
CA PRO A 84 17.84 18.67 -1.22
C PRO A 84 17.14 17.66 -2.15
N ASN A 85 17.74 16.49 -2.39
CA ASN A 85 17.25 15.51 -3.35
C ASN A 85 16.76 14.24 -2.65
N PRO A 86 15.65 13.65 -3.10
CA PRO A 86 15.17 12.37 -2.56
C PRO A 86 16.15 11.25 -2.95
N PRO A 87 16.52 10.34 -2.01
CA PRO A 87 17.43 9.23 -2.29
C PRO A 87 16.76 8.13 -3.14
N PHE A 88 15.44 8.08 -3.16
CA PHE A 88 14.63 7.17 -3.96
C PHE A 88 13.21 7.71 -4.13
N SER A 89 12.48 7.11 -5.04
CA SER A 89 11.04 7.35 -5.25
C SER A 89 10.32 6.02 -5.42
N TRP A 90 9.00 6.01 -5.23
CA TRP A 90 8.17 4.83 -5.48
C TRP A 90 6.80 5.22 -6.02
N THR A 91 6.12 4.27 -6.65
CA THR A 91 4.78 4.48 -7.18
C THR A 91 3.94 3.20 -7.02
N PRO A 92 2.65 3.29 -6.62
CA PRO A 92 1.79 2.12 -6.50
C PRO A 92 1.40 1.57 -7.88
N GLU A 93 1.70 0.30 -8.11
CA GLU A 93 1.22 -0.47 -9.27
C GLU A 93 0.01 -1.33 -8.89
N ASN A 94 0.11 -2.06 -7.77
CA ASN A 94 -0.93 -2.94 -7.29
C ASN A 94 -1.55 -2.37 -6.01
N VAL A 95 -2.88 -2.39 -5.95
CA VAL A 95 -3.65 -2.03 -4.76
C VAL A 95 -4.81 -2.99 -4.64
N GLU A 96 -4.90 -3.69 -3.50
CA GLU A 96 -5.97 -4.61 -3.16
C GLU A 96 -6.58 -4.24 -1.81
N VAL A 97 -7.90 -4.23 -1.71
CA VAL A 97 -8.63 -3.91 -0.48
C VAL A 97 -9.41 -5.15 -0.04
N LEU A 98 -9.37 -5.48 1.26
CA LEU A 98 -10.21 -6.56 1.79
C LEU A 98 -11.70 -6.21 1.65
N GLU A 99 -12.55 -7.21 1.50
CA GLU A 99 -14.02 -7.04 1.42
C GLU A 99 -14.60 -6.25 2.60
N SER A 100 -13.97 -6.35 3.78
CA SER A 100 -14.35 -5.57 4.97
C SER A 100 -14.12 -4.06 4.82
N GLY A 101 -13.34 -3.62 3.81
CA GLY A 101 -12.95 -2.22 3.62
C GLY A 101 -12.00 -1.66 4.68
N GLY A 102 -11.51 -2.49 5.62
CA GLY A 102 -10.72 -2.05 6.76
C GLY A 102 -9.20 -2.11 6.56
N LEU A 103 -8.74 -2.98 5.66
CA LEU A 103 -7.32 -3.15 5.33
C LEU A 103 -7.11 -3.20 3.83
N ALA A 104 -5.96 -2.69 3.40
CA ALA A 104 -5.52 -2.75 2.02
C ALA A 104 -4.02 -3.06 1.93
N TYR A 105 -3.65 -3.64 0.80
CA TYR A 105 -2.25 -3.86 0.39
C TYR A 105 -1.93 -2.96 -0.79
N SER A 106 -0.73 -2.38 -0.78
CA SER A 106 -0.18 -1.61 -1.90
C SER A 106 1.24 -2.05 -2.18
N SER A 107 1.61 -2.17 -3.44
CA SER A 107 2.99 -2.47 -3.83
C SER A 107 3.34 -1.87 -5.19
N GLY A 108 4.64 -1.74 -5.43
CA GLY A 108 5.15 -1.23 -6.70
C GLY A 108 6.66 -1.05 -6.67
N PRO A 109 7.23 -0.53 -7.77
CA PRO A 109 8.67 -0.34 -7.90
C PRO A 109 9.19 0.79 -7.02
N ILE A 110 10.45 0.61 -6.57
CA ILE A 110 11.30 1.65 -6.00
C ILE A 110 12.35 2.00 -7.04
N PHE A 111 12.56 3.28 -7.28
CA PHE A 111 13.55 3.80 -8.22
C PHE A 111 14.62 4.62 -7.51
N ASP A 112 15.87 4.49 -7.98
CA ASP A 112 16.95 5.40 -7.59
C ASP A 112 16.79 6.78 -8.24
N PRO A 113 17.61 7.80 -7.88
CA PRO A 113 17.53 9.13 -8.48
C PRO A 113 17.81 9.18 -10.00
N LYS A 114 18.34 8.11 -10.57
CA LYS A 114 18.59 7.98 -12.02
C LYS A 114 17.44 7.30 -12.76
N GLY A 115 16.36 6.94 -12.05
CA GLY A 115 15.19 6.25 -12.60
C GLY A 115 15.38 4.75 -12.80
N LYS A 116 16.44 4.15 -12.27
CA LYS A 116 16.66 2.70 -12.30
C LYS A 116 15.84 2.06 -11.19
N ARG A 117 15.07 1.01 -11.52
CA ARG A 117 14.38 0.20 -10.51
C ARG A 117 15.40 -0.52 -9.63
N VAL A 118 15.33 -0.29 -8.32
CA VAL A 118 16.23 -0.86 -7.31
C VAL A 118 15.53 -1.78 -6.32
N GLY A 119 14.20 -1.79 -6.33
CA GLY A 119 13.44 -2.60 -5.40
C GLY A 119 11.94 -2.62 -5.67
N THR A 120 11.24 -3.19 -4.71
CA THR A 120 9.79 -3.20 -4.63
C THR A 120 9.41 -2.83 -3.20
N PHE A 121 8.47 -1.89 -3.02
CA PHE A 121 7.85 -1.62 -1.74
C PHE A 121 6.61 -2.49 -1.55
N ASN A 122 6.25 -2.72 -0.30
CA ASN A 122 5.07 -3.46 0.11
C ASN A 122 4.52 -2.78 1.36
N SER A 123 3.39 -2.11 1.24
CA SER A 123 2.72 -1.42 2.33
C SER A 123 1.37 -2.06 2.64
N VAL A 124 1.05 -2.15 3.92
CA VAL A 124 -0.31 -2.48 4.38
C VAL A 124 -0.91 -1.22 4.99
N TRP A 125 -2.09 -0.88 4.53
CA TRP A 125 -2.86 0.28 4.94
C TRP A 125 -4.07 -0.14 5.78
N ARG A 126 -4.33 0.57 6.86
CA ARG A 126 -5.53 0.42 7.69
C ARG A 126 -6.39 1.66 7.56
N ARG A 127 -7.70 1.44 7.39
CA ARG A 127 -8.68 2.52 7.44
C ARG A 127 -9.03 2.80 8.90
N GLU A 128 -8.70 4.00 9.35
CA GLU A 128 -9.00 4.43 10.71
C GLU A 128 -10.50 4.76 10.87
N PRO A 129 -11.04 4.82 12.11
CA PRO A 129 -12.47 5.09 12.34
C PRO A 129 -13.00 6.39 11.69
N ASN A 130 -12.12 7.37 11.47
CA ASN A 130 -12.46 8.62 10.78
C ASN A 130 -12.38 8.52 9.25
N GLY A 131 -12.17 7.34 8.71
CA GLY A 131 -12.06 7.09 7.27
C GLY A 131 -10.67 7.35 6.65
N THR A 132 -9.70 7.84 7.44
CA THR A 132 -8.34 8.10 6.93
C THR A 132 -7.55 6.80 6.81
N TRP A 133 -6.84 6.62 5.69
CA TRP A 133 -5.91 5.50 5.52
C TRP A 133 -4.55 5.82 6.16
N ARG A 134 -3.99 4.85 6.93
CA ARG A 134 -2.67 4.92 7.57
C ARG A 134 -1.87 3.66 7.28
N VAL A 135 -0.57 3.82 7.04
CA VAL A 135 0.35 2.67 6.88
C VAL A 135 0.54 2.00 8.24
N VAL A 136 0.28 0.70 8.29
CA VAL A 136 0.49 -0.14 9.48
C VAL A 136 1.71 -1.05 9.34
N PHE A 137 2.02 -1.53 8.13
CA PHE A 137 3.25 -2.28 7.84
C PHE A 137 3.87 -1.78 6.55
N ASP A 138 5.20 -1.72 6.52
CA ASP A 138 5.97 -1.45 5.30
C ASP A 138 7.25 -2.27 5.29
N LYS A 139 7.54 -2.88 4.12
CA LYS A 139 8.80 -3.60 3.87
C LYS A 139 9.23 -3.41 2.42
N GLY A 140 10.39 -2.79 2.22
CA GLY A 140 11.08 -2.78 0.94
C GLY A 140 11.84 -4.08 0.72
N CYS A 141 11.85 -4.55 -0.54
CA CYS A 141 12.69 -5.67 -0.98
C CYS A 141 13.58 -5.19 -2.13
N ASN A 142 14.84 -5.60 -2.15
CA ASN A 142 15.72 -5.30 -3.27
C ASN A 142 15.20 -5.94 -4.55
N ALA A 143 15.44 -5.31 -5.71
CA ALA A 143 15.16 -5.93 -6.99
C ALA A 143 15.97 -7.22 -7.13
N CYS A 144 15.30 -8.31 -7.56
CA CYS A 144 16.00 -9.55 -7.86
C CYS A 144 16.98 -9.31 -9.02
N ASP A 145 18.25 -9.61 -8.81
CA ASP A 145 19.25 -9.65 -9.89
C ASP A 145 19.13 -10.99 -10.60
N CYS A 146 18.32 -11.04 -11.65
CA CYS A 146 18.09 -12.25 -12.44
C CYS A 146 19.35 -12.74 -13.17
N THR A 147 20.46 -11.99 -13.09
CA THR A 147 21.77 -12.42 -13.66
C THR A 147 22.55 -13.31 -12.68
N LYS A 148 22.18 -13.31 -11.41
CA LYS A 148 22.78 -14.19 -10.39
C LYS A 148 22.00 -15.49 -10.35
N THR A 149 22.49 -16.53 -11.02
CA THR A 149 22.04 -17.91 -10.81
C THR A 149 22.29 -18.25 -9.34
N GLN A 150 21.26 -18.33 -8.50
CA GLN A 150 21.41 -18.91 -7.18
C GLN A 150 21.75 -20.40 -7.37
N PRO A 151 22.83 -20.91 -6.73
CA PRO A 151 23.03 -22.35 -6.72
C PRO A 151 21.83 -23.00 -6.03
N VAL A 152 21.16 -23.90 -6.71
CA VAL A 152 20.13 -24.76 -6.12
C VAL A 152 20.81 -25.52 -4.99
N SER A 153 20.52 -25.18 -3.74
CA SER A 153 20.91 -26.00 -2.62
C SER A 153 20.02 -27.25 -2.66
N ASP A 154 20.57 -28.36 -3.12
CA ASP A 154 19.97 -29.67 -2.98
C ASP A 154 19.80 -29.95 -1.48
N ALA A 155 18.60 -29.66 -0.96
CA ALA A 155 18.20 -30.08 0.37
C ALA A 155 17.78 -31.56 0.27
N HIS A 156 18.60 -32.45 0.80
CA HIS A 156 18.25 -33.83 1.13
C HIS A 156 17.49 -33.90 2.44
#